data_ee0a3f1ab83bcadd84292b15098e38e1
#
_entry.id   ee0a3f1ab83bcadd84292b15098e38e1
#
_cell.length_a   1.000
_cell.length_b   1.000
_cell.length_c   1.000
_cell.angle_alpha   90.00
_cell.angle_beta   90.00
_cell.angle_gamma   90.00
#
_symmetry.space_group_name_H-M   'P 1'
#
loop_
_entity.id
_entity.type
_entity.pdbx_description
1 polymer ?
#
loop_
_entity_poly.entity_id
_entity_poly.type
_entity_poly.pdbx_seq_one_letter_code
_entity_poly.pdbx_strand_id
1 'polypeptide(L)'
;MSVSSAVKNYFESQAISFDVTPLAALTPFDKHRRLRALLCEDAKGRVLVVVPYGDFLDLDILRAVSKRSLQPVYTSERADFDALDLAPLGALLAIPTLMHDGISRDGKLYFTGADATTLVSVDASALHAAQSEVSYCDISQELTLAWLAQRQGQQAFTRKRIESLLEDVEGMPAMPEMAQRILHVAGEASSTAQDLAKVIEVDPSLSAQIISYAMSAFYGYRGDITSVRDAISRVLGFELVANITVGISLGTTFKVPAEGPIGLSAFWRHAVYTSALAECLCKVLPRDRQARPGAAYLSGLLHDFGYLVLGHVLPSAFESLNQSITANPTLNVTTLESLVVGISHTDIGARLLQLWKLPDEAVIAACYHHTPDYRAEDAVYAHLVSLAEGLLHQHGVVSDADAVPSEITNALLGLDAAAIEQAAQPVLDACAELDKLSTLLGQ
;
A
#
# COMPACT_ATOMS: atom_id res chain seq x y z
N MET A 1 -5.74 -8.29 -24.96
CA MET A 1 -4.75 -7.93 -26.01
C MET A 1 -3.54 -7.36 -25.29
N SER A 2 -2.38 -7.90 -25.52
CA SER A 2 -1.14 -7.58 -24.78
C SER A 2 -0.50 -6.21 -25.08
N VAL A 3 -0.99 -5.47 -26.07
CA VAL A 3 -0.54 -4.13 -26.43
C VAL A 3 -1.76 -3.27 -26.72
N SER A 4 -1.79 -2.03 -26.20
CA SER A 4 -2.92 -1.14 -26.49
C SER A 4 -2.99 -0.79 -27.98
N SER A 5 -4.21 -0.55 -28.46
CA SER A 5 -4.43 -0.17 -29.87
C SER A 5 -3.66 1.10 -30.25
N ALA A 6 -3.51 2.03 -29.31
CA ALA A 6 -2.80 3.29 -29.54
C ALA A 6 -1.30 3.07 -29.77
N VAL A 7 -0.64 2.26 -28.92
CA VAL A 7 0.78 1.90 -29.05
C VAL A 7 1.01 1.12 -30.35
N LYS A 8 0.15 0.15 -30.65
CA LYS A 8 0.23 -0.63 -31.90
C LYS A 8 0.12 0.26 -33.14
N ASN A 9 -0.89 1.10 -33.21
CA ASN A 9 -1.10 2.02 -34.34
C ASN A 9 0.08 2.99 -34.50
N TYR A 10 0.64 3.47 -33.38
CA TYR A 10 1.82 4.34 -33.41
C TYR A 10 3.03 3.62 -34.00
N PHE A 11 3.36 2.40 -33.54
CA PHE A 11 4.46 1.62 -34.10
C PHE A 11 4.27 1.32 -35.57
N GLU A 12 3.07 0.94 -36.01
CA GLU A 12 2.75 0.72 -37.42
C GLU A 12 2.95 2.01 -38.23
N SER A 13 2.53 3.18 -37.72
CA SER A 13 2.69 4.46 -38.39
C SER A 13 4.15 4.91 -38.57
N GLN A 14 5.00 4.52 -37.60
CA GLN A 14 6.44 4.81 -37.60
C GLN A 14 7.28 3.67 -38.22
N ALA A 15 6.65 2.63 -38.75
CA ALA A 15 7.31 1.42 -39.29
C ALA A 15 8.27 0.75 -38.26
N ILE A 16 7.91 0.78 -36.96
CA ILE A 16 8.67 0.16 -35.88
C ILE A 16 8.18 -1.28 -35.71
N SER A 17 9.10 -2.23 -35.86
CA SER A 17 8.85 -3.64 -35.56
C SER A 17 8.90 -3.87 -34.04
N PHE A 18 7.95 -4.66 -33.51
CA PHE A 18 7.92 -5.03 -32.10
C PHE A 18 7.51 -6.49 -31.93
N ASP A 19 7.97 -7.12 -30.86
CA ASP A 19 7.53 -8.47 -30.47
C ASP A 19 6.85 -8.40 -29.10
N VAL A 20 5.98 -9.35 -28.82
CA VAL A 20 5.32 -9.51 -27.51
C VAL A 20 5.71 -10.86 -26.93
N THR A 21 6.23 -10.85 -25.72
CA THR A 21 6.68 -12.06 -25.01
C THR A 21 6.10 -12.11 -23.61
N PRO A 22 5.80 -13.31 -23.07
CA PRO A 22 5.41 -13.43 -21.65
C PRO A 22 6.50 -12.90 -20.73
N LEU A 23 6.11 -12.21 -19.66
CA LEU A 23 7.04 -11.69 -18.64
C LEU A 23 7.93 -12.81 -18.07
N ALA A 24 7.39 -14.01 -17.87
CA ALA A 24 8.11 -15.18 -17.39
C ALA A 24 9.25 -15.67 -18.32
N ALA A 25 9.28 -15.22 -19.57
CA ALA A 25 10.33 -15.58 -20.53
C ALA A 25 11.56 -14.66 -20.48
N LEU A 26 11.53 -13.59 -19.68
CA LEU A 26 12.65 -12.67 -19.56
C LEU A 26 13.78 -13.29 -18.77
N THR A 27 14.99 -13.30 -19.36
CA THR A 27 16.18 -13.79 -18.68
C THR A 27 16.69 -12.76 -17.65
N PRO A 28 17.37 -13.19 -16.56
CA PRO A 28 17.95 -12.24 -15.57
C PRO A 28 18.94 -11.22 -16.16
N PHE A 29 19.45 -11.49 -17.36
CA PHE A 29 20.44 -10.65 -18.04
C PHE A 29 19.88 -9.33 -18.58
N ASP A 30 18.55 -9.22 -18.73
CA ASP A 30 17.92 -8.07 -19.40
C ASP A 30 17.29 -7.05 -18.44
N LYS A 31 17.61 -7.09 -17.13
CA LYS A 31 17.05 -6.15 -16.15
C LYS A 31 17.27 -4.68 -16.54
N HIS A 32 18.50 -4.35 -17.00
CA HIS A 32 18.85 -2.99 -17.45
C HIS A 32 18.24 -2.60 -18.82
N ARG A 33 17.62 -3.55 -19.52
CA ARG A 33 16.96 -3.30 -20.80
C ARG A 33 15.46 -3.20 -20.68
N ARG A 34 14.91 -3.47 -19.49
CA ARG A 34 13.50 -3.22 -19.20
C ARG A 34 13.34 -1.80 -18.71
N LEU A 35 12.39 -1.10 -19.32
CA LEU A 35 12.09 0.28 -19.02
C LEU A 35 10.76 0.41 -18.30
N ARG A 36 10.64 1.45 -17.51
CA ARG A 36 9.36 1.97 -17.02
C ARG A 36 9.24 3.45 -17.38
N ALA A 37 8.02 3.88 -17.57
CA ALA A 37 7.69 5.26 -17.81
C ALA A 37 6.82 5.79 -16.68
N LEU A 38 6.99 7.07 -16.35
CA LEU A 38 6.26 7.77 -15.32
C LEU A 38 5.80 9.12 -15.88
N LEU A 39 4.53 9.48 -15.63
CA LEU A 39 4.02 10.80 -15.93
C LEU A 39 4.33 11.74 -14.76
N CYS A 40 5.01 12.83 -15.05
CA CYS A 40 5.25 13.92 -14.11
C CYS A 40 4.65 15.22 -14.64
N GLU A 41 4.28 16.14 -13.74
CA GLU A 41 3.76 17.45 -14.11
C GLU A 41 4.24 18.57 -13.20
N ASP A 42 4.18 19.79 -13.70
CA ASP A 42 4.31 21.04 -12.95
C ASP A 42 3.48 22.15 -13.63
N ALA A 43 3.59 23.38 -13.18
CA ALA A 43 2.90 24.53 -13.77
C ALA A 43 3.21 24.76 -15.26
N LYS A 44 4.29 24.20 -15.81
CA LYS A 44 4.67 24.29 -17.22
C LYS A 44 4.09 23.15 -18.07
N GLY A 45 3.41 22.20 -17.47
CA GLY A 45 2.78 21.07 -18.14
C GLY A 45 3.42 19.71 -17.82
N ARG A 46 3.01 18.69 -18.56
CA ARG A 46 3.37 17.27 -18.34
C ARG A 46 4.66 16.89 -19.03
N VAL A 47 5.33 15.90 -18.47
CA VAL A 47 6.57 15.30 -18.99
C VAL A 47 6.53 13.81 -18.76
N LEU A 48 6.92 13.01 -19.74
CA LEU A 48 7.15 11.58 -19.55
C LEU A 48 8.58 11.37 -19.07
N VAL A 49 8.76 10.68 -17.97
CA VAL A 49 10.06 10.30 -17.43
C VAL A 49 10.28 8.81 -17.68
N VAL A 50 11.40 8.44 -18.32
CA VAL A 50 11.72 7.06 -18.68
C VAL A 50 13.04 6.65 -18.04
N VAL A 51 12.99 5.57 -17.26
CA VAL A 51 14.14 5.04 -16.52
C VAL A 51 14.19 3.52 -16.63
N PRO A 52 15.34 2.87 -16.34
CA PRO A 52 15.40 1.43 -16.16
C PRO A 52 14.41 0.95 -15.09
N TYR A 53 13.81 -0.22 -15.30
CA TYR A 53 12.67 -0.70 -14.51
C TYR A 53 12.98 -0.86 -13.02
N GLY A 54 14.18 -1.31 -12.67
CA GLY A 54 14.60 -1.59 -11.30
C GLY A 54 15.37 -0.45 -10.61
N ASP A 55 15.61 0.67 -11.31
CA ASP A 55 16.35 1.80 -10.75
C ASP A 55 15.48 2.65 -9.82
N PHE A 56 16.12 3.27 -8.84
CA PHE A 56 15.52 4.32 -8.03
C PHE A 56 15.54 5.64 -8.81
N LEU A 57 14.37 6.20 -9.10
CA LEU A 57 14.23 7.55 -9.62
C LEU A 57 14.27 8.55 -8.45
N ASP A 58 15.35 9.32 -8.37
CA ASP A 58 15.48 10.38 -7.36
C ASP A 58 14.80 11.67 -7.86
N LEU A 59 13.70 12.03 -7.22
CA LEU A 59 12.91 13.20 -7.60
C LEU A 59 13.65 14.52 -7.37
N ASP A 60 14.58 14.59 -6.43
CA ASP A 60 15.37 15.79 -6.19
C ASP A 60 16.40 15.98 -7.28
N ILE A 61 17.05 14.90 -7.73
CA ILE A 61 17.93 14.93 -8.90
C ILE A 61 17.14 15.30 -10.15
N LEU A 62 15.96 14.68 -10.38
CA LEU A 62 15.08 14.99 -11.49
C LEU A 62 14.74 16.48 -11.55
N ARG A 63 14.36 17.08 -10.42
CA ARG A 63 14.03 18.51 -10.30
C ARG A 63 15.24 19.40 -10.55
N ALA A 64 16.39 19.05 -10.00
CA ALA A 64 17.63 19.79 -10.17
C ALA A 64 18.10 19.81 -11.64
N VAL A 65 18.11 18.67 -12.31
CA VAL A 65 18.58 18.51 -13.69
C VAL A 65 17.60 19.16 -14.69
N SER A 66 16.30 18.92 -14.51
CA SER A 66 15.26 19.48 -15.39
C SER A 66 15.02 20.97 -15.17
N LYS A 67 15.45 21.53 -14.04
CA LYS A 67 15.13 22.90 -13.57
C LYS A 67 13.61 23.15 -13.54
N ARG A 68 12.86 22.11 -13.19
CA ARG A 68 11.40 22.10 -13.10
C ARG A 68 10.95 21.53 -11.75
N SER A 69 9.81 22.00 -11.24
CA SER A 69 9.22 21.51 -9.98
C SER A 69 8.32 20.28 -10.24
N LEU A 70 8.84 19.31 -10.98
CA LEU A 70 8.10 18.13 -11.40
C LEU A 70 7.64 17.30 -10.19
N GLN A 71 6.38 16.89 -10.25
CA GLN A 71 5.76 15.96 -9.31
C GLN A 71 5.18 14.77 -10.09
N PRO A 72 5.26 13.54 -9.57
CA PRO A 72 4.60 12.40 -10.20
C PRO A 72 3.09 12.57 -10.15
N VAL A 73 2.41 12.20 -11.22
CA VAL A 73 0.94 12.21 -11.29
C VAL A 73 0.41 10.95 -10.63
N TYR A 74 -0.47 11.11 -9.64
CA TYR A 74 -1.08 9.97 -8.94
C TYR A 74 -2.02 9.17 -9.85
N THR A 75 -2.17 7.88 -9.57
CA THR A 75 -2.95 6.96 -10.43
C THR A 75 -4.40 7.37 -10.57
N SER A 76 -5.01 7.96 -9.54
CA SER A 76 -6.39 8.49 -9.57
C SER A 76 -6.61 9.60 -10.60
N GLU A 77 -5.53 10.30 -10.99
CA GLU A 77 -5.54 11.42 -11.94
C GLU A 77 -5.13 11.02 -13.37
N ARG A 78 -4.82 9.72 -13.56
CA ARG A 78 -4.32 9.17 -14.84
C ARG A 78 -5.41 8.64 -15.77
N ALA A 79 -6.67 8.71 -15.43
CA ALA A 79 -7.76 8.04 -16.15
C ALA A 79 -7.72 8.20 -17.69
N ASP A 80 -7.20 9.32 -18.19
CA ASP A 80 -7.02 9.58 -19.62
C ASP A 80 -5.79 8.87 -20.22
N PHE A 81 -4.86 8.38 -19.38
CA PHE A 81 -3.58 7.80 -19.79
C PHE A 81 -3.47 6.30 -19.51
N ASP A 82 -4.30 5.72 -18.65
CA ASP A 82 -4.29 4.28 -18.35
C ASP A 82 -4.61 3.44 -19.60
N ALA A 83 -5.37 3.99 -20.53
CA ALA A 83 -5.64 3.37 -21.83
C ALA A 83 -4.40 3.30 -22.76
N LEU A 84 -3.32 3.99 -22.43
CA LEU A 84 -2.11 4.11 -23.27
C LEU A 84 -0.93 3.31 -22.76
N ASP A 85 -1.08 2.55 -21.65
CA ASP A 85 -0.07 1.66 -21.05
C ASP A 85 1.28 2.33 -20.77
N LEU A 86 1.32 3.61 -20.43
CA LEU A 86 2.54 4.38 -20.20
C LEU A 86 3.78 3.81 -20.92
N ALA A 87 3.61 3.50 -22.22
CA ALA A 87 4.73 3.11 -23.05
C ALA A 87 5.80 4.21 -23.02
N PRO A 88 7.09 3.90 -23.10
CA PRO A 88 8.16 4.90 -23.07
C PRO A 88 8.22 5.76 -24.35
N LEU A 89 7.09 6.36 -24.73
CA LEU A 89 6.80 7.02 -25.99
C LEU A 89 6.11 8.37 -25.75
N GLY A 90 6.87 9.39 -25.33
CA GLY A 90 6.33 10.75 -25.15
C GLY A 90 5.74 11.33 -26.43
N ALA A 91 6.25 10.95 -27.58
CA ALA A 91 5.72 11.35 -28.88
C ALA A 91 4.27 10.86 -29.10
N LEU A 92 3.89 9.69 -28.59
CA LEU A 92 2.51 9.18 -28.62
C LEU A 92 1.56 10.05 -27.80
N LEU A 93 2.07 10.62 -26.70
CA LEU A 93 1.33 11.50 -25.79
C LEU A 93 1.42 12.97 -26.17
N ALA A 94 2.22 13.31 -27.18
CA ALA A 94 2.55 14.68 -27.58
C ALA A 94 3.11 15.53 -26.41
N ILE A 95 3.94 14.91 -25.55
CA ILE A 95 4.61 15.57 -24.41
C ILE A 95 6.12 15.35 -24.46
N PRO A 96 6.94 16.25 -23.89
CA PRO A 96 8.38 16.09 -23.77
C PRO A 96 8.74 14.84 -22.97
N THR A 97 9.88 14.23 -23.30
CA THR A 97 10.41 13.06 -22.61
C THR A 97 11.75 13.39 -21.93
N LEU A 98 11.88 13.04 -20.66
CA LEU A 98 13.15 12.96 -19.95
C LEU A 98 13.54 11.49 -19.85
N MET A 99 14.65 11.13 -20.45
CA MET A 99 15.11 9.75 -20.50
C MET A 99 16.45 9.61 -19.78
N HIS A 100 16.57 8.58 -18.93
CA HIS A 100 17.85 8.29 -18.26
C HIS A 100 18.93 8.00 -19.32
N ASP A 101 20.09 8.63 -19.19
CA ASP A 101 21.16 8.59 -20.21
C ASP A 101 21.88 7.23 -20.29
N GLY A 102 21.83 6.43 -19.24
CA GLY A 102 22.32 5.04 -19.19
C GLY A 102 21.47 4.03 -19.97
N ILE A 103 20.31 4.40 -20.50
CA ILE A 103 19.48 3.50 -21.31
C ILE A 103 20.21 3.14 -22.61
N SER A 104 20.36 1.83 -22.87
CA SER A 104 21.07 1.33 -24.05
C SER A 104 20.49 1.86 -25.36
N ARG A 105 21.36 2.16 -26.31
CA ARG A 105 20.99 2.56 -27.68
C ARG A 105 21.06 1.43 -28.69
N ASP A 106 21.56 0.28 -28.25
CA ASP A 106 21.77 -0.92 -29.09
C ASP A 106 20.97 -2.11 -28.57
N GLY A 107 20.55 -2.98 -29.49
CA GLY A 107 19.79 -4.19 -29.19
C GLY A 107 18.33 -3.92 -28.84
N LYS A 108 17.69 -4.85 -28.13
CA LYS A 108 16.26 -4.75 -27.77
C LYS A 108 16.07 -4.08 -26.41
N LEU A 109 15.05 -3.22 -26.30
CA LEU A 109 14.53 -2.66 -25.07
C LEU A 109 13.13 -3.24 -24.82
N TYR A 110 12.76 -3.35 -23.56
CA TYR A 110 11.53 -3.99 -23.10
C TYR A 110 10.72 -3.03 -22.24
N PHE A 111 9.40 -3.07 -22.33
CA PHE A 111 8.50 -2.40 -21.40
C PHE A 111 7.24 -3.25 -21.19
N THR A 112 6.54 -3.01 -20.09
CA THR A 112 5.35 -3.79 -19.73
C THR A 112 4.22 -3.53 -20.73
N GLY A 113 3.53 -4.57 -21.16
CA GLY A 113 2.33 -4.48 -21.99
C GLY A 113 1.07 -4.17 -21.16
N ALA A 114 -0.06 -3.99 -21.84
CA ALA A 114 -1.34 -3.61 -21.25
C ALA A 114 -1.87 -4.57 -20.17
N ASP A 115 -1.50 -5.84 -20.24
CA ASP A 115 -1.98 -6.87 -19.33
C ASP A 115 -1.04 -7.17 -18.16
N ALA A 116 0.02 -6.37 -17.99
CA ALA A 116 1.06 -6.54 -16.97
C ALA A 116 1.78 -7.91 -16.96
N THR A 117 1.28 -8.89 -17.69
CA THR A 117 1.85 -10.26 -17.79
C THR A 117 2.73 -10.45 -19.01
N THR A 118 2.75 -9.48 -19.90
CA THR A 118 3.53 -9.49 -21.14
C THR A 118 4.50 -8.33 -21.20
N LEU A 119 5.55 -8.52 -22.00
CA LEU A 119 6.52 -7.48 -22.35
C LEU A 119 6.45 -7.19 -23.83
N VAL A 120 6.51 -5.91 -24.15
CA VAL A 120 6.73 -5.43 -25.52
C VAL A 120 8.21 -5.21 -25.71
N SER A 121 8.81 -5.78 -26.75
CA SER A 121 10.20 -5.55 -27.11
C SER A 121 10.31 -4.79 -28.43
N VAL A 122 11.19 -3.80 -28.46
CA VAL A 122 11.48 -2.96 -29.61
C VAL A 122 12.99 -2.83 -29.79
N ASP A 123 13.44 -2.54 -31.00
CA ASP A 123 14.83 -2.15 -31.22
C ASP A 123 15.13 -0.80 -30.55
N ALA A 124 16.25 -0.74 -29.82
CA ALA A 124 16.63 0.45 -29.06
C ALA A 124 16.79 1.68 -29.97
N SER A 125 17.44 1.54 -31.13
CA SER A 125 17.64 2.64 -32.07
C SER A 125 16.33 3.14 -32.61
N ALA A 126 15.35 2.27 -32.89
CA ALA A 126 14.02 2.64 -33.33
C ALA A 126 13.22 3.37 -32.25
N LEU A 127 13.30 2.89 -30.99
CA LEU A 127 12.64 3.57 -29.86
C LEU A 127 13.20 4.97 -29.63
N HIS A 128 14.51 5.14 -29.66
CA HIS A 128 15.15 6.46 -29.51
C HIS A 128 14.82 7.40 -30.68
N ALA A 129 14.76 6.88 -31.91
CA ALA A 129 14.42 7.68 -33.10
C ALA A 129 12.93 8.10 -33.09
N ALA A 130 12.05 7.34 -32.46
CA ALA A 130 10.63 7.63 -32.37
C ALA A 130 10.27 8.76 -31.38
N GLN A 131 11.22 9.20 -30.56
CA GLN A 131 10.98 10.31 -29.61
C GLN A 131 11.06 11.65 -30.37
N SER A 132 10.07 12.50 -30.16
CA SER A 132 10.03 13.84 -30.84
C SER A 132 10.76 14.92 -30.05
N GLU A 133 10.60 14.94 -28.73
CA GLU A 133 11.23 15.91 -27.81
C GLU A 133 11.84 15.14 -26.63
N VAL A 134 13.09 14.67 -26.78
CA VAL A 134 13.77 13.91 -25.74
C VAL A 134 14.98 14.67 -25.21
N SER A 135 15.10 14.70 -23.88
CA SER A 135 16.31 15.13 -23.17
C SER A 135 16.88 13.96 -22.37
N TYR A 136 18.17 13.71 -22.55
CA TYR A 136 18.88 12.64 -21.83
C TYR A 136 19.55 13.23 -20.59
N CYS A 137 19.37 12.60 -19.45
CA CYS A 137 19.93 13.05 -18.17
C CYS A 137 20.10 11.90 -17.18
N ASP A 138 21.06 12.04 -16.30
CA ASP A 138 21.31 11.11 -15.20
C ASP A 138 20.31 11.42 -14.08
N ILE A 139 19.22 10.63 -14.02
CA ILE A 139 18.06 10.86 -13.14
C ILE A 139 17.66 9.66 -12.31
N SER A 140 18.29 8.51 -12.53
CA SER A 140 18.01 7.31 -11.75
C SER A 140 19.29 6.58 -11.34
N GLN A 141 19.19 5.76 -10.32
CA GLN A 141 20.33 5.05 -9.74
C GLN A 141 20.01 3.57 -9.56
N GLU A 142 20.92 2.72 -9.97
CA GLU A 142 20.84 1.30 -9.63
C GLU A 142 21.02 1.08 -8.13
N LEU A 143 20.11 0.30 -7.52
CA LEU A 143 20.15 -0.02 -6.09
C LEU A 143 21.24 -1.04 -5.76
N THR A 144 22.48 -0.58 -5.68
CA THR A 144 23.58 -1.40 -5.19
C THR A 144 23.68 -1.33 -3.66
N LEU A 145 24.19 -2.40 -3.02
CA LEU A 145 24.41 -2.41 -1.57
C LEU A 145 25.29 -1.23 -1.10
N ALA A 146 26.28 -0.86 -1.88
CA ALA A 146 27.18 0.25 -1.56
C ALA A 146 26.44 1.59 -1.60
N TRP A 147 25.61 1.82 -2.61
CA TRP A 147 24.80 3.04 -2.74
C TRP A 147 23.75 3.14 -1.63
N LEU A 148 23.05 2.03 -1.34
CA LEU A 148 22.06 1.96 -0.24
C LEU A 148 22.70 2.32 1.10
N ALA A 149 23.88 1.76 1.43
CA ALA A 149 24.58 2.06 2.67
C ALA A 149 25.00 3.55 2.77
N GLN A 150 25.44 4.14 1.67
CA GLN A 150 25.79 5.56 1.60
C GLN A 150 24.56 6.44 1.82
N ARG A 151 23.44 6.14 1.16
CA ARG A 151 22.21 6.93 1.25
C ARG A 151 21.59 6.85 2.65
N GLN A 152 21.55 5.66 3.26
CA GLN A 152 21.11 5.49 4.65
C GLN A 152 21.94 6.31 5.63
N GLY A 153 23.26 6.40 5.42
CA GLY A 153 24.13 7.27 6.21
C GLY A 153 23.75 8.75 6.13
N GLN A 154 23.30 9.21 4.97
CA GLN A 154 22.81 10.58 4.77
C GLN A 154 21.48 10.84 5.50
N GLN A 155 20.62 9.86 5.63
CA GLN A 155 19.33 9.95 6.34
C GLN A 155 19.45 9.81 7.86
N ALA A 156 20.62 9.52 8.41
CA ALA A 156 20.80 9.30 9.85
C ALA A 156 20.34 10.49 10.72
N PHE A 157 20.45 11.71 10.22
CA PHE A 157 19.97 12.90 10.93
C PHE A 157 18.43 12.96 10.96
N THR A 158 17.79 12.69 9.85
CA THR A 158 16.32 12.65 9.73
C THR A 158 15.76 11.55 10.62
N ARG A 159 16.34 10.36 10.56
CA ARG A 159 16.00 9.24 11.45
C ARG A 159 16.07 9.62 12.93
N LYS A 160 17.20 10.19 13.42
CA LYS A 160 17.35 10.62 14.81
C LYS A 160 16.31 11.67 15.20
N ARG A 161 15.97 12.58 14.30
CA ARG A 161 14.94 13.59 14.56
C ARG A 161 13.57 12.95 14.72
N ILE A 162 13.22 11.97 13.89
CA ILE A 162 11.95 11.24 13.99
C ILE A 162 11.93 10.40 15.26
N GLU A 163 13.00 9.66 15.56
CA GLU A 163 13.13 8.89 16.80
C GLU A 163 12.94 9.81 18.03
N SER A 164 13.54 10.99 18.04
CA SER A 164 13.37 11.97 19.13
C SER A 164 11.92 12.47 19.23
N LEU A 165 11.22 12.68 18.12
CA LEU A 165 9.80 13.06 18.11
C LEU A 165 8.90 11.92 18.61
N LEU A 166 9.25 10.67 18.33
CA LEU A 166 8.53 9.49 18.82
C LEU A 166 8.79 9.22 20.31
N GLU A 167 9.94 9.68 20.85
CA GLU A 167 10.24 9.64 22.29
C GLU A 167 9.53 10.76 23.06
N ASP A 168 9.24 11.87 22.39
CA ASP A 168 8.51 13.00 22.96
C ASP A 168 7.00 12.71 23.01
N VAL A 169 6.55 12.20 24.14
CA VAL A 169 5.14 11.86 24.39
C VAL A 169 4.21 13.08 24.21
N GLU A 170 4.71 14.31 24.41
CA GLU A 170 3.92 15.53 24.20
C GLU A 170 3.69 15.84 22.72
N GLY A 171 4.58 15.40 21.83
CA GLY A 171 4.45 15.56 20.37
C GLY A 171 3.58 14.53 19.69
N MET A 172 3.26 13.42 20.35
CA MET A 172 2.43 12.35 19.80
C MET A 172 0.95 12.57 20.10
N PRO A 173 0.03 12.21 19.16
CA PRO A 173 -1.40 12.30 19.41
C PRO A 173 -1.80 11.49 20.65
N ALA A 174 -2.59 12.08 21.54
CA ALA A 174 -3.16 11.36 22.66
C ALA A 174 -4.21 10.35 22.15
N MET A 175 -4.28 9.17 22.79
CA MET A 175 -5.34 8.22 22.47
C MET A 175 -6.72 8.86 22.75
N PRO A 176 -7.67 8.84 21.79
CA PRO A 176 -9.01 9.36 21.99
C PRO A 176 -9.73 8.72 23.17
N GLU A 177 -10.49 9.51 23.91
CA GLU A 177 -11.24 9.03 25.08
C GLU A 177 -12.18 7.87 24.71
N MET A 178 -12.83 7.93 23.56
CA MET A 178 -13.71 6.87 23.08
C MET A 178 -12.96 5.54 22.94
N ALA A 179 -11.78 5.54 22.31
CA ALA A 179 -10.96 4.33 22.18
C ALA A 179 -10.53 3.78 23.55
N GLN A 180 -10.14 4.66 24.48
CA GLN A 180 -9.78 4.25 25.85
C GLN A 180 -10.96 3.56 26.56
N ARG A 181 -12.15 4.14 26.46
CA ARG A 181 -13.37 3.60 27.08
C ARG A 181 -13.75 2.24 26.49
N ILE A 182 -13.63 2.07 25.19
CA ILE A 182 -13.92 0.80 24.51
C ILE A 182 -12.91 -0.27 24.91
N LEU A 183 -11.62 0.06 24.93
CA LEU A 183 -10.56 -0.88 25.34
C LEU A 183 -10.74 -1.30 26.81
N HIS A 184 -11.16 -0.38 27.68
CA HIS A 184 -11.46 -0.71 29.08
C HIS A 184 -12.61 -1.73 29.16
N VAL A 185 -13.74 -1.47 28.48
CA VAL A 185 -14.87 -2.39 28.45
C VAL A 185 -14.50 -3.73 27.81
N ALA A 186 -13.69 -3.70 26.73
CA ALA A 186 -13.25 -4.93 26.06
C ALA A 186 -12.29 -5.78 26.91
N GLY A 187 -11.52 -5.14 27.79
CA GLY A 187 -10.59 -5.83 28.71
C GLY A 187 -11.24 -6.42 29.95
N GLU A 188 -12.47 -6.05 30.27
CA GLU A 188 -13.19 -6.59 31.44
C GLU A 188 -13.90 -7.89 31.10
N ALA A 189 -13.54 -9.00 31.75
CA ALA A 189 -14.12 -10.35 31.52
C ALA A 189 -15.63 -10.42 31.81
N SER A 190 -16.18 -9.48 32.61
CA SER A 190 -17.60 -9.40 32.96
C SER A 190 -18.43 -8.54 31.99
N SER A 191 -17.79 -7.85 31.06
CA SER A 191 -18.46 -6.94 30.12
C SER A 191 -19.38 -7.68 29.15
N THR A 192 -20.53 -7.08 28.92
CA THR A 192 -21.58 -7.63 28.05
C THR A 192 -21.73 -6.81 26.76
N ALA A 193 -22.45 -7.36 25.77
CA ALA A 193 -22.83 -6.61 24.56
C ALA A 193 -23.57 -5.30 24.89
N GLN A 194 -24.34 -5.25 25.99
CA GLN A 194 -25.04 -4.06 26.45
C GLN A 194 -24.08 -2.98 26.96
N ASP A 195 -22.99 -3.38 27.61
CA ASP A 195 -22.02 -2.42 28.17
C ASP A 195 -21.19 -1.79 27.06
N LEU A 196 -20.78 -2.57 26.06
CA LEU A 196 -20.12 -2.05 24.85
C LEU A 196 -21.06 -1.14 24.06
N ALA A 197 -22.32 -1.55 23.84
CA ALA A 197 -23.30 -0.75 23.15
C ALA A 197 -23.51 0.62 23.81
N LYS A 198 -23.64 0.69 25.14
CA LYS A 198 -23.79 1.94 25.88
C LYS A 198 -22.61 2.91 25.65
N VAL A 199 -21.39 2.40 25.53
CA VAL A 199 -20.21 3.25 25.27
C VAL A 199 -20.27 3.81 23.86
N ILE A 200 -20.60 2.96 22.86
CA ILE A 200 -20.64 3.36 21.45
C ILE A 200 -21.81 4.32 21.17
N GLU A 201 -22.98 4.09 21.78
CA GLU A 201 -24.20 4.87 21.61
C GLU A 201 -24.11 6.32 22.13
N VAL A 202 -23.04 6.66 22.85
CA VAL A 202 -22.73 8.06 23.22
C VAL A 202 -22.40 8.90 21.98
N ASP A 203 -21.85 8.27 20.94
CA ASP A 203 -21.55 8.91 19.65
C ASP A 203 -22.52 8.41 18.56
N PRO A 204 -23.45 9.25 18.10
CA PRO A 204 -24.40 8.87 17.06
C PRO A 204 -23.74 8.53 15.70
N SER A 205 -22.63 9.19 15.35
CA SER A 205 -21.91 8.93 14.11
C SER A 205 -21.27 7.54 14.14
N LEU A 206 -20.58 7.23 15.23
CA LEU A 206 -19.98 5.93 15.47
C LEU A 206 -21.02 4.80 15.50
N SER A 207 -22.16 5.05 16.17
CA SER A 207 -23.30 4.11 16.18
C SER A 207 -23.82 3.81 14.78
N ALA A 208 -24.01 4.85 13.96
CA ALA A 208 -24.47 4.69 12.58
C ALA A 208 -23.45 3.91 11.72
N GLN A 209 -22.15 4.15 11.91
CA GLN A 209 -21.09 3.42 11.21
C GLN A 209 -21.08 1.93 11.60
N ILE A 210 -21.20 1.58 12.87
CA ILE A 210 -21.26 0.17 13.34
C ILE A 210 -22.51 -0.53 12.81
N ILE A 211 -23.67 0.12 12.81
CA ILE A 211 -24.89 -0.44 12.23
C ILE A 211 -24.72 -0.65 10.72
N SER A 212 -24.16 0.31 10.01
CA SER A 212 -23.87 0.20 8.58
C SER A 212 -22.90 -0.95 8.28
N TYR A 213 -21.88 -1.12 9.13
CA TYR A 213 -20.93 -2.23 9.05
C TYR A 213 -21.64 -3.59 9.18
N ALA A 214 -22.48 -3.74 10.18
CA ALA A 214 -23.25 -4.96 10.42
C ALA A 214 -24.26 -5.28 9.31
N MET A 215 -24.80 -4.25 8.63
CA MET A 215 -25.72 -4.40 7.50
C MET A 215 -25.00 -4.64 6.16
N SER A 216 -23.68 -4.60 6.11
CA SER A 216 -22.90 -4.88 4.90
C SER A 216 -23.18 -6.31 4.41
N ALA A 217 -23.29 -6.47 3.10
CA ALA A 217 -23.48 -7.78 2.47
C ALA A 217 -22.31 -8.75 2.76
N PHE A 218 -21.13 -8.21 3.08
CA PHE A 218 -19.96 -9.00 3.49
C PHE A 218 -20.25 -9.92 4.68
N TYR A 219 -21.04 -9.45 5.68
CA TYR A 219 -21.41 -10.28 6.84
C TYR A 219 -22.67 -11.15 6.60
N GLY A 220 -23.32 -10.99 5.46
CA GLY A 220 -24.38 -11.90 5.00
C GLY A 220 -25.66 -11.93 5.84
N TYR A 221 -25.84 -10.98 6.77
CA TYR A 221 -27.04 -10.94 7.61
C TYR A 221 -28.25 -10.39 6.84
N ARG A 222 -29.39 -11.11 6.89
CA ARG A 222 -30.61 -10.78 6.13
C ARG A 222 -31.73 -10.18 6.97
N GLY A 223 -31.50 -9.93 8.27
CA GLY A 223 -32.45 -9.32 9.17
C GLY A 223 -32.24 -7.82 9.33
N ASP A 224 -33.17 -7.15 10.03
CA ASP A 224 -33.02 -5.75 10.39
C ASP A 224 -32.08 -5.59 11.58
N ILE A 225 -31.14 -4.67 11.46
CA ILE A 225 -30.24 -4.22 12.53
C ILE A 225 -30.60 -2.78 12.86
N THR A 226 -31.19 -2.55 14.02
CA THR A 226 -31.71 -1.26 14.43
C THR A 226 -30.97 -0.60 15.59
N SER A 227 -29.99 -1.32 16.17
CA SER A 227 -29.18 -0.85 17.30
C SER A 227 -27.77 -1.41 17.25
N VAL A 228 -26.84 -0.73 17.92
CA VAL A 228 -25.46 -1.24 18.14
C VAL A 228 -25.50 -2.59 18.86
N ARG A 229 -26.41 -2.75 19.82
CA ARG A 229 -26.59 -4.03 20.51
C ARG A 229 -26.99 -5.17 19.56
N ASP A 230 -27.87 -4.91 18.58
CA ASP A 230 -28.21 -5.90 17.56
C ASP A 230 -27.01 -6.25 16.69
N ALA A 231 -26.23 -5.25 16.28
CA ALA A 231 -25.00 -5.43 15.52
C ALA A 231 -24.02 -6.37 16.26
N ILE A 232 -23.84 -6.14 17.57
CA ILE A 232 -22.99 -6.97 18.43
C ILE A 232 -23.55 -8.40 18.57
N SER A 233 -24.84 -8.53 18.93
CA SER A 233 -25.38 -9.81 19.38
C SER A 233 -25.77 -10.75 18.25
N ARG A 234 -26.07 -10.23 17.04
CA ARG A 234 -26.64 -11.02 15.94
C ARG A 234 -25.69 -11.19 14.76
N VAL A 235 -24.70 -10.29 14.57
CA VAL A 235 -23.90 -10.26 13.35
C VAL A 235 -22.41 -10.31 13.62
N LEU A 236 -21.87 -9.26 14.26
CA LEU A 236 -20.42 -9.04 14.35
C LEU A 236 -19.76 -9.70 15.56
N GLY A 237 -20.50 -9.82 16.65
CA GLY A 237 -19.93 -10.25 17.93
C GLY A 237 -19.26 -9.11 18.70
N PHE A 238 -18.96 -9.37 19.97
CA PHE A 238 -18.42 -8.38 20.91
C PHE A 238 -17.02 -7.90 20.52
N GLU A 239 -16.11 -8.84 20.30
CA GLU A 239 -14.69 -8.53 20.02
C GLU A 239 -14.52 -7.76 18.72
N LEU A 240 -15.20 -8.16 17.63
CA LEU A 240 -15.10 -7.49 16.34
C LEU A 240 -15.65 -6.05 16.40
N VAL A 241 -16.80 -5.84 17.07
CA VAL A 241 -17.36 -4.48 17.21
C VAL A 241 -16.43 -3.60 18.04
N ALA A 242 -15.87 -4.11 19.14
CA ALA A 242 -14.90 -3.37 19.93
C ALA A 242 -13.71 -2.94 19.08
N ASN A 243 -13.13 -3.86 18.31
CA ASN A 243 -11.94 -3.61 17.48
C ASN A 243 -12.22 -2.64 16.32
N ILE A 244 -13.34 -2.79 15.60
CA ILE A 244 -13.77 -1.82 14.58
C ILE A 244 -13.90 -0.42 15.20
N THR A 245 -14.56 -0.33 16.34
CA THR A 245 -14.83 0.95 16.99
C THR A 245 -13.56 1.63 17.50
N VAL A 246 -12.62 0.83 18.05
CA VAL A 246 -11.27 1.32 18.40
C VAL A 246 -10.59 1.89 17.17
N GLY A 247 -10.51 1.13 16.07
CA GLY A 247 -9.86 1.57 14.84
C GLY A 247 -10.43 2.87 14.28
N ILE A 248 -11.76 2.97 14.20
CA ILE A 248 -12.46 4.21 13.77
C ILE A 248 -12.07 5.37 14.68
N SER A 249 -12.17 5.19 16.00
CA SER A 249 -11.88 6.24 16.97
C SER A 249 -10.43 6.70 16.91
N LEU A 250 -9.49 5.79 16.70
CA LEU A 250 -8.06 6.11 16.58
C LEU A 250 -7.78 6.89 15.29
N GLY A 251 -8.39 6.50 14.18
CA GLY A 251 -8.18 7.13 12.88
C GLY A 251 -8.57 8.61 12.83
N THR A 252 -9.62 9.02 13.57
CA THR A 252 -10.06 10.43 13.63
C THR A 252 -9.05 11.37 14.28
N THR A 253 -8.01 10.82 14.93
CA THR A 253 -6.97 11.61 15.62
C THR A 253 -6.00 12.25 14.64
N PHE A 254 -5.82 11.66 13.45
CA PHE A 254 -4.77 12.05 12.53
C PHE A 254 -5.27 13.01 11.45
N LYS A 255 -4.41 13.99 11.13
CA LYS A 255 -4.62 14.91 9.99
C LYS A 255 -3.58 14.56 8.93
N VAL A 256 -4.01 13.78 7.95
CA VAL A 256 -3.15 13.26 6.89
C VAL A 256 -3.74 13.69 5.54
N PRO A 257 -2.92 14.03 4.53
CA PRO A 257 -3.40 14.27 3.18
C PRO A 257 -4.24 13.09 2.65
N ALA A 258 -5.31 13.39 1.92
CA ALA A 258 -6.21 12.37 1.40
C ALA A 258 -5.64 11.58 0.21
N GLU A 259 -4.83 12.27 -0.61
CA GLU A 259 -4.36 11.79 -1.91
C GLU A 259 -3.03 11.04 -1.82
N GLY A 260 -2.77 10.22 -2.84
CA GLY A 260 -1.55 9.46 -3.02
C GLY A 260 -1.62 8.02 -2.51
N PRO A 261 -0.59 7.20 -2.81
CA PRO A 261 -0.58 5.75 -2.49
C PRO A 261 -0.68 5.42 -1.00
N ILE A 262 -0.19 6.31 -0.12
CA ILE A 262 -0.33 6.19 1.34
C ILE A 262 -1.21 7.31 1.93
N GLY A 263 -1.95 8.04 1.09
CA GLY A 263 -2.92 9.05 1.52
C GLY A 263 -4.10 8.42 2.27
N LEU A 264 -4.85 9.24 3.02
CA LEU A 264 -5.89 8.77 3.94
C LEU A 264 -6.92 7.85 3.27
N SER A 265 -7.32 8.16 2.02
CA SER A 265 -8.28 7.34 1.26
C SER A 265 -7.73 5.96 0.91
N ALA A 266 -6.47 5.89 0.43
CA ALA A 266 -5.78 4.65 0.11
C ALA A 266 -5.49 3.84 1.39
N PHE A 267 -5.05 4.51 2.45
CA PHE A 267 -4.80 3.92 3.76
C PHE A 267 -6.02 3.17 4.30
N TRP A 268 -7.20 3.83 4.37
CA TRP A 268 -8.40 3.17 4.91
C TRP A 268 -8.88 2.03 4.03
N ARG A 269 -8.76 2.18 2.71
CA ARG A 269 -9.07 1.10 1.79
C ARG A 269 -8.18 -0.11 2.07
N HIS A 270 -6.88 0.08 2.14
CA HIS A 270 -5.89 -0.96 2.45
C HIS A 270 -6.19 -1.61 3.81
N ALA A 271 -6.34 -0.83 4.86
CA ALA A 271 -6.61 -1.32 6.22
C ALA A 271 -7.90 -2.15 6.33
N VAL A 272 -9.00 -1.72 5.68
CA VAL A 272 -10.27 -2.46 5.70
C VAL A 272 -10.15 -3.80 4.99
N TYR A 273 -9.53 -3.85 3.82
CA TYR A 273 -9.37 -5.10 3.09
C TYR A 273 -8.43 -6.06 3.80
N THR A 274 -7.30 -5.56 4.29
CA THR A 274 -6.33 -6.38 5.03
C THR A 274 -6.93 -6.94 6.31
N SER A 275 -7.69 -6.12 7.07
CA SER A 275 -8.36 -6.59 8.28
C SER A 275 -9.42 -7.67 8.02
N ALA A 276 -10.27 -7.47 7.01
CA ALA A 276 -11.30 -8.44 6.64
C ALA A 276 -10.68 -9.77 6.18
N LEU A 277 -9.61 -9.71 5.37
CA LEU A 277 -8.95 -10.91 4.88
C LEU A 277 -8.15 -11.62 6.00
N ALA A 278 -7.45 -10.89 6.85
CA ALA A 278 -6.74 -11.46 8.00
C ALA A 278 -7.70 -12.18 8.96
N GLU A 279 -8.90 -11.63 9.18
CA GLU A 279 -9.96 -12.29 9.95
C GLU A 279 -10.42 -13.59 9.27
N CYS A 280 -10.68 -13.56 7.96
CA CYS A 280 -11.09 -14.75 7.21
C CYS A 280 -10.02 -15.83 7.19
N LEU A 281 -8.75 -15.46 7.00
CA LEU A 281 -7.61 -16.37 7.06
C LEU A 281 -7.46 -16.99 8.47
N CYS A 282 -7.65 -16.19 9.51
CA CYS A 282 -7.60 -16.67 10.90
C CYS A 282 -8.67 -17.76 11.18
N LYS A 283 -9.87 -17.66 10.59
CA LYS A 283 -10.95 -18.63 10.76
C LYS A 283 -10.66 -20.01 10.14
N VAL A 284 -9.77 -20.06 9.16
CA VAL A 284 -9.38 -21.32 8.49
C VAL A 284 -8.04 -21.89 9.00
N LEU A 285 -7.41 -21.26 9.98
CA LEU A 285 -6.18 -21.77 10.60
C LEU A 285 -6.38 -23.15 11.23
N PRO A 286 -5.35 -24.01 11.21
CA PRO A 286 -5.33 -25.24 12.00
C PRO A 286 -5.58 -24.97 13.49
N ARG A 287 -6.28 -25.88 14.16
CA ARG A 287 -6.72 -25.73 15.57
C ARG A 287 -5.58 -25.57 16.59
N ASP A 288 -4.38 -25.99 16.26
CA ASP A 288 -3.17 -25.82 17.06
C ASP A 288 -2.58 -24.40 16.98
N ARG A 289 -3.02 -23.60 16.03
CA ARG A 289 -2.67 -22.18 15.90
C ARG A 289 -3.68 -21.32 16.67
N GLN A 290 -3.36 -21.04 17.93
CA GLN A 290 -4.26 -20.32 18.86
C GLN A 290 -4.35 -18.82 18.51
N ALA A 291 -5.05 -18.49 17.42
CA ALA A 291 -5.31 -17.12 17.02
C ALA A 291 -6.81 -16.77 17.13
N ARG A 292 -7.10 -15.52 17.44
CA ARG A 292 -8.46 -15.00 17.59
C ARG A 292 -8.83 -14.15 16.37
N PRO A 293 -9.96 -14.43 15.70
CA PRO A 293 -10.36 -13.67 14.49
C PRO A 293 -10.48 -12.16 14.73
N GLY A 294 -11.02 -11.73 15.88
CA GLY A 294 -11.11 -10.32 16.24
C GLY A 294 -9.74 -9.66 16.41
N ALA A 295 -8.78 -10.35 17.03
CA ALA A 295 -7.40 -9.83 17.14
C ALA A 295 -6.72 -9.78 15.77
N ALA A 296 -6.94 -10.75 14.88
CA ALA A 296 -6.45 -10.72 13.51
C ALA A 296 -7.03 -9.54 12.72
N TYR A 297 -8.33 -9.25 12.90
CA TYR A 297 -8.97 -8.07 12.34
C TYR A 297 -8.30 -6.77 12.83
N LEU A 298 -8.15 -6.61 14.15
CA LEU A 298 -7.50 -5.43 14.73
C LEU A 298 -6.06 -5.27 14.23
N SER A 299 -5.32 -6.37 14.16
CA SER A 299 -3.95 -6.39 13.63
C SER A 299 -3.89 -5.89 12.19
N GLY A 300 -4.78 -6.38 11.32
CA GLY A 300 -4.89 -5.89 9.94
C GLY A 300 -5.37 -4.44 9.83
N LEU A 301 -6.17 -3.96 10.79
CA LEU A 301 -6.66 -2.58 10.76
C LEU A 301 -5.58 -1.56 11.17
N LEU A 302 -4.67 -1.93 12.05
CA LEU A 302 -3.72 -1.03 12.68
C LEU A 302 -2.27 -1.19 12.17
N HIS A 303 -1.98 -2.19 11.34
CA HIS A 303 -0.60 -2.53 10.96
C HIS A 303 0.17 -1.35 10.35
N ASP A 304 -0.50 -0.50 9.58
CA ASP A 304 0.05 0.63 8.84
C ASP A 304 -0.14 2.00 9.52
N PHE A 305 -0.55 2.04 10.79
CA PHE A 305 -0.79 3.31 11.50
C PHE A 305 0.45 4.23 11.54
N GLY A 306 1.63 3.68 11.29
CA GLY A 306 2.85 4.46 11.14
C GLY A 306 2.77 5.54 10.06
N TYR A 307 2.04 5.29 8.97
CA TYR A 307 1.80 6.31 7.92
C TYR A 307 0.94 7.45 8.42
N LEU A 308 -0.08 7.17 9.25
CA LEU A 308 -0.91 8.22 9.83
C LEU A 308 -0.10 9.11 10.78
N VAL A 309 0.78 8.51 11.58
CA VAL A 309 1.72 9.25 12.44
C VAL A 309 2.65 10.11 11.59
N LEU A 310 3.29 9.53 10.59
CA LEU A 310 4.21 10.24 9.70
C LEU A 310 3.52 11.43 9.04
N GLY A 311 2.32 11.24 8.50
CA GLY A 311 1.55 12.29 7.84
C GLY A 311 1.12 13.41 8.78
N HIS A 312 0.78 13.07 10.03
CA HIS A 312 0.36 14.04 11.04
C HIS A 312 1.53 14.84 11.61
N VAL A 313 2.64 14.16 11.97
CA VAL A 313 3.77 14.75 12.69
C VAL A 313 4.77 15.40 11.73
N LEU A 314 4.97 14.81 10.56
CA LEU A 314 5.95 15.22 9.55
C LEU A 314 5.34 15.28 8.14
N PRO A 315 4.39 16.18 7.87
CA PRO A 315 3.69 16.25 6.59
C PRO A 315 4.62 16.33 5.36
N SER A 316 5.74 17.04 5.47
CA SER A 316 6.71 17.15 4.35
C SER A 316 7.43 15.84 4.06
N ALA A 317 7.78 15.05 5.08
CA ALA A 317 8.41 13.74 4.90
C ALA A 317 7.40 12.74 4.33
N PHE A 318 6.16 12.79 4.80
CA PHE A 318 5.04 12.00 4.27
C PHE A 318 4.82 12.30 2.78
N GLU A 319 4.76 13.58 2.40
CA GLU A 319 4.56 13.98 1.00
C GLU A 319 5.73 13.51 0.12
N SER A 320 6.98 13.66 0.60
CA SER A 320 8.16 13.17 -0.12
C SER A 320 8.13 11.65 -0.31
N LEU A 321 7.70 10.91 0.71
CA LEU A 321 7.54 9.45 0.63
C LEU A 321 6.43 9.08 -0.36
N ASN A 322 5.27 9.72 -0.28
CA ASN A 322 4.12 9.51 -1.14
C ASN A 322 4.48 9.70 -2.63
N GLN A 323 5.20 10.79 -2.94
CA GLN A 323 5.72 11.05 -4.27
C GLN A 323 6.76 10.00 -4.70
N SER A 324 7.65 9.57 -3.79
CA SER A 324 8.68 8.58 -4.09
C SER A 324 8.10 7.19 -4.35
N ILE A 325 7.05 6.78 -3.63
CA ILE A 325 6.32 5.53 -3.89
C ILE A 325 5.68 5.59 -5.29
N THR A 326 5.01 6.69 -5.62
CA THR A 326 4.41 6.90 -6.95
C THR A 326 5.46 6.87 -8.07
N ALA A 327 6.63 7.46 -7.81
CA ALA A 327 7.73 7.51 -8.78
C ALA A 327 8.45 6.16 -8.94
N ASN A 328 8.38 5.29 -7.95
CA ASN A 328 9.13 4.03 -7.88
C ASN A 328 8.23 2.82 -7.55
N PRO A 329 7.17 2.56 -8.33
CA PRO A 329 6.17 1.53 -8.03
C PRO A 329 6.71 0.09 -8.11
N THR A 330 7.95 -0.09 -8.54
CA THR A 330 8.63 -1.38 -8.67
C THR A 330 9.57 -1.68 -7.51
N LEU A 331 9.73 -0.72 -6.60
CA LEU A 331 10.60 -0.85 -5.43
C LEU A 331 9.76 -1.08 -4.18
N ASN A 332 10.33 -1.84 -3.26
CA ASN A 332 9.74 -2.13 -1.98
C ASN A 332 9.53 -0.85 -1.18
N VAL A 333 8.37 -0.71 -0.55
CA VAL A 333 8.02 0.47 0.24
C VAL A 333 8.98 0.66 1.41
N THR A 334 9.36 -0.43 2.10
CA THR A 334 10.33 -0.40 3.20
C THR A 334 11.72 0.08 2.75
N THR A 335 12.12 -0.24 1.52
CA THR A 335 13.34 0.31 0.91
C THR A 335 13.19 1.81 0.65
N LEU A 336 12.05 2.26 0.10
CA LEU A 336 11.79 3.69 -0.15
C LEU A 336 11.75 4.50 1.14
N GLU A 337 11.13 3.97 2.20
CA GLU A 337 11.13 4.60 3.54
C GLU A 337 12.55 4.79 4.06
N SER A 338 13.36 3.75 3.96
CA SER A 338 14.79 3.83 4.35
C SER A 338 15.56 4.89 3.59
N LEU A 339 15.27 5.08 2.29
CA LEU A 339 15.94 6.03 1.41
C LEU A 339 15.45 7.46 1.55
N VAL A 340 14.18 7.68 1.85
CA VAL A 340 13.52 8.99 1.84
C VAL A 340 13.37 9.53 3.26
N VAL A 341 12.93 8.70 4.19
CA VAL A 341 12.59 9.09 5.56
C VAL A 341 13.66 8.62 6.56
N GLY A 342 14.27 7.47 6.31
CA GLY A 342 15.31 6.86 7.16
C GLY A 342 14.77 6.01 8.31
N ILE A 343 13.45 5.84 8.42
CA ILE A 343 12.76 4.98 9.40
C ILE A 343 11.52 4.38 8.75
N SER A 344 11.15 3.17 9.13
CA SER A 344 10.00 2.47 8.57
C SER A 344 8.68 2.88 9.23
N HIS A 345 7.57 2.74 8.48
CA HIS A 345 6.23 2.85 9.07
C HIS A 345 6.00 1.80 10.16
N THR A 346 6.60 0.63 10.04
CA THR A 346 6.49 -0.46 11.02
C THR A 346 7.08 -0.06 12.37
N ASP A 347 8.26 0.56 12.39
CA ASP A 347 8.89 1.08 13.62
C ASP A 347 8.04 2.20 14.25
N ILE A 348 7.55 3.13 13.42
CA ILE A 348 6.73 4.27 13.86
C ILE A 348 5.39 3.76 14.43
N GLY A 349 4.70 2.88 13.69
CA GLY A 349 3.41 2.32 14.08
C GLY A 349 3.49 1.50 15.36
N ALA A 350 4.42 0.57 15.43
CA ALA A 350 4.62 -0.25 16.64
C ALA A 350 4.89 0.62 17.88
N ARG A 351 5.69 1.69 17.75
CA ARG A 351 5.96 2.60 18.86
C ARG A 351 4.72 3.33 19.34
N LEU A 352 3.86 3.83 18.40
CA LEU A 352 2.59 4.45 18.76
C LEU A 352 1.67 3.48 19.49
N LEU A 353 1.48 2.27 18.92
CA LEU A 353 0.57 1.27 19.49
C LEU A 353 1.02 0.84 20.90
N GLN A 354 2.34 0.71 21.13
CA GLN A 354 2.91 0.48 22.46
C GLN A 354 2.63 1.64 23.43
N LEU A 355 2.83 2.89 22.98
CA LEU A 355 2.55 4.09 23.77
C LEU A 355 1.08 4.14 24.20
N TRP A 356 0.19 3.75 23.31
CA TRP A 356 -1.25 3.68 23.56
C TRP A 356 -1.68 2.40 24.31
N LYS A 357 -0.74 1.50 24.64
CA LYS A 357 -0.97 0.24 25.34
C LYS A 357 -2.03 -0.63 24.65
N LEU A 358 -1.98 -0.67 23.33
CA LEU A 358 -2.82 -1.58 22.55
C LEU A 358 -2.36 -3.04 22.72
N PRO A 359 -3.22 -4.03 22.38
CA PRO A 359 -2.88 -5.45 22.51
C PRO A 359 -1.59 -5.81 21.76
N ASP A 360 -0.79 -6.69 22.35
CA ASP A 360 0.53 -7.10 21.81
C ASP A 360 0.41 -7.70 20.41
N GLU A 361 -0.70 -8.38 20.08
CA GLU A 361 -1.00 -8.92 18.76
C GLU A 361 -0.98 -7.84 17.67
N ALA A 362 -1.58 -6.68 17.96
CA ALA A 362 -1.60 -5.56 17.02
C ALA A 362 -0.23 -4.88 16.91
N VAL A 363 0.49 -4.76 18.03
CA VAL A 363 1.86 -4.22 18.06
C VAL A 363 2.81 -5.10 17.25
N ILE A 364 2.75 -6.42 17.42
CA ILE A 364 3.59 -7.39 16.72
C ILE A 364 3.26 -7.39 15.23
N ALA A 365 1.99 -7.36 14.86
CA ALA A 365 1.59 -7.26 13.47
C ALA A 365 2.13 -5.98 12.82
N ALA A 366 1.96 -4.82 13.45
CA ALA A 366 2.48 -3.56 12.95
C ALA A 366 4.02 -3.57 12.79
N CYS A 367 4.75 -4.21 13.71
CA CYS A 367 6.20 -4.26 13.68
C CYS A 367 6.77 -5.22 12.64
N TYR A 368 6.11 -6.38 12.39
CA TYR A 368 6.75 -7.52 11.74
C TYR A 368 6.02 -8.07 10.51
N HIS A 369 4.95 -7.43 10.00
CA HIS A 369 4.23 -7.93 8.81
C HIS A 369 5.09 -7.97 7.54
N HIS A 370 6.13 -7.15 7.43
CA HIS A 370 7.13 -7.24 6.36
C HIS A 370 8.32 -8.16 6.69
N THR A 371 8.25 -8.96 7.78
CA THR A 371 9.32 -9.88 8.19
C THR A 371 8.82 -11.34 8.12
N PRO A 372 8.87 -11.98 6.94
CA PRO A 372 8.22 -13.27 6.70
C PRO A 372 8.79 -14.43 7.53
N ASP A 373 9.99 -14.29 8.08
CA ASP A 373 10.65 -15.30 8.91
C ASP A 373 10.60 -15.00 10.42
N TYR A 374 9.82 -13.99 10.84
CA TYR A 374 9.64 -13.67 12.26
C TYR A 374 9.03 -14.83 13.02
N ARG A 375 9.63 -15.18 14.19
CA ARG A 375 9.23 -16.34 15.01
C ARG A 375 9.29 -15.97 16.48
N ALA A 376 8.15 -15.60 17.03
CA ALA A 376 7.98 -15.36 18.46
C ALA A 376 6.53 -15.65 18.85
N GLU A 377 6.20 -15.44 20.11
CA GLU A 377 4.82 -15.45 20.58
C GLU A 377 4.01 -14.42 19.76
N ASP A 378 2.79 -14.74 19.40
CA ASP A 378 1.89 -13.93 18.57
C ASP A 378 2.36 -13.61 17.13
N ALA A 379 3.45 -14.22 16.65
CA ALA A 379 3.91 -14.07 15.26
C ALA A 379 2.82 -14.41 14.22
N VAL A 380 1.85 -15.23 14.59
CA VAL A 380 0.72 -15.64 13.74
C VAL A 380 -0.04 -14.42 13.20
N TYR A 381 -0.17 -13.34 13.98
CA TYR A 381 -0.89 -12.13 13.54
C TYR A 381 -0.10 -11.33 12.50
N ALA A 382 1.22 -11.22 12.66
CA ALA A 382 2.08 -10.62 11.64
C ALA A 382 2.04 -11.41 10.32
N HIS A 383 2.03 -12.75 10.41
CA HIS A 383 1.95 -13.60 9.22
C HIS A 383 0.56 -13.56 8.55
N LEU A 384 -0.52 -13.44 9.32
CA LEU A 384 -1.88 -13.28 8.76
C LEU A 384 -1.99 -11.97 7.98
N VAL A 385 -1.46 -10.87 8.52
CA VAL A 385 -1.42 -9.57 7.84
C VAL A 385 -0.57 -9.66 6.57
N SER A 386 0.66 -10.16 6.67
CA SER A 386 1.56 -10.32 5.51
C SER A 386 0.94 -11.16 4.39
N LEU A 387 0.27 -12.28 4.74
CA LEU A 387 -0.42 -13.12 3.75
C LEU A 387 -1.62 -12.38 3.12
N ALA A 388 -2.39 -11.66 3.93
CA ALA A 388 -3.53 -10.89 3.45
C ALA A 388 -3.10 -9.81 2.44
N GLU A 389 -2.07 -9.05 2.74
CA GLU A 389 -1.49 -8.05 1.82
C GLU A 389 -1.02 -8.68 0.51
N GLY A 390 -0.25 -9.76 0.60
CA GLY A 390 0.23 -10.48 -0.58
C GLY A 390 -0.88 -10.99 -1.49
N LEU A 391 -1.98 -11.51 -0.91
CA LEU A 391 -3.14 -11.96 -1.68
C LEU A 391 -3.89 -10.78 -2.30
N LEU A 392 -4.10 -9.70 -1.57
CA LEU A 392 -4.77 -8.50 -2.08
C LEU A 392 -3.98 -7.86 -3.23
N HIS A 393 -2.65 -7.82 -3.12
CA HIS A 393 -1.78 -7.37 -4.20
C HIS A 393 -1.87 -8.30 -5.42
N GLN A 394 -1.80 -9.61 -5.22
CA GLN A 394 -1.91 -10.61 -6.30
C GLN A 394 -3.22 -10.48 -7.09
N HIS A 395 -4.32 -10.14 -6.41
CA HIS A 395 -5.63 -9.93 -7.01
C HIS A 395 -5.87 -8.48 -7.51
N GLY A 396 -4.87 -7.60 -7.43
CA GLY A 396 -4.97 -6.22 -7.91
C GLY A 396 -5.91 -5.34 -7.08
N VAL A 397 -6.23 -5.75 -5.84
CA VAL A 397 -7.11 -5.00 -4.93
C VAL A 397 -6.36 -3.84 -4.28
N VAL A 398 -5.11 -4.06 -3.88
CA VAL A 398 -4.22 -3.05 -3.32
C VAL A 398 -2.91 -3.02 -4.11
N SER A 399 -2.23 -1.88 -4.07
CA SER A 399 -0.93 -1.70 -4.74
C SER A 399 0.15 -1.60 -3.68
N ASP A 400 0.80 -2.72 -3.38
CA ASP A 400 1.95 -2.77 -2.50
C ASP A 400 3.03 -3.67 -3.11
N ALA A 401 4.20 -3.10 -3.41
CA ALA A 401 5.31 -3.84 -4.03
C ALA A 401 6.00 -4.82 -3.05
N ASP A 402 5.82 -4.64 -1.74
CA ASP A 402 6.37 -5.53 -0.71
C ASP A 402 5.49 -6.78 -0.49
N ALA A 403 4.22 -6.66 -0.85
CA ALA A 403 3.21 -7.67 -0.60
C ALA A 403 3.27 -8.80 -1.62
N VAL A 404 4.20 -9.71 -1.46
CA VAL A 404 4.25 -10.97 -2.24
C VAL A 404 3.93 -12.13 -1.32
N PRO A 405 2.93 -12.98 -1.64
CA PRO A 405 2.66 -14.17 -0.84
C PRO A 405 3.92 -15.02 -0.68
N SER A 406 4.33 -15.23 0.55
CA SER A 406 5.54 -15.97 0.87
C SER A 406 5.22 -17.43 1.17
N GLU A 407 5.91 -18.36 0.51
CA GLU A 407 5.82 -19.79 0.86
C GLU A 407 6.21 -20.05 2.34
N ILE A 408 7.13 -19.23 2.87
CA ILE A 408 7.53 -19.29 4.28
C ILE A 408 6.34 -18.94 5.17
N THR A 409 5.62 -17.86 4.87
CA THR A 409 4.44 -17.41 5.61
C THR A 409 3.34 -18.46 5.58
N ASN A 410 3.05 -19.04 4.40
CA ASN A 410 2.05 -20.11 4.25
C ASN A 410 2.40 -21.33 5.09
N ALA A 411 3.68 -21.75 5.07
CA ALA A 411 4.16 -22.90 5.88
C ALA A 411 4.09 -22.62 7.38
N LEU A 412 4.38 -21.38 7.81
CA LEU A 412 4.29 -20.97 9.22
C LEU A 412 2.84 -20.95 9.72
N LEU A 413 1.90 -20.54 8.89
CA LEU A 413 0.47 -20.57 9.22
C LEU A 413 -0.12 -21.98 9.09
N GLY A 414 0.50 -22.89 8.36
CA GLY A 414 -0.02 -24.21 8.08
C GLY A 414 -1.23 -24.20 7.16
N LEU A 415 -1.33 -23.22 6.28
CA LEU A 415 -2.41 -23.06 5.32
C LEU A 415 -2.00 -23.63 3.95
N ASP A 416 -2.88 -24.43 3.36
CA ASP A 416 -2.76 -24.86 1.98
C ASP A 416 -3.50 -23.89 1.02
N ALA A 417 -3.25 -24.06 -0.27
CA ALA A 417 -3.83 -23.19 -1.30
C ALA A 417 -5.38 -23.18 -1.28
N ALA A 418 -6.01 -24.32 -0.97
CA ALA A 418 -7.47 -24.43 -0.94
C ALA A 418 -8.07 -23.64 0.25
N ALA A 419 -7.44 -23.72 1.43
CA ALA A 419 -7.84 -22.96 2.61
C ALA A 419 -7.65 -21.46 2.39
N ILE A 420 -6.55 -21.05 1.74
CA ILE A 420 -6.27 -19.65 1.40
C ILE A 420 -7.34 -19.12 0.42
N GLU A 421 -7.65 -19.86 -0.65
CA GLU A 421 -8.66 -19.46 -1.61
C GLU A 421 -10.05 -19.37 -0.97
N GLN A 422 -10.41 -20.35 -0.13
CA GLN A 422 -11.66 -20.35 0.62
C GLN A 422 -11.79 -19.10 1.52
N ALA A 423 -10.70 -18.64 2.13
CA ALA A 423 -10.70 -17.45 2.97
C ALA A 423 -10.73 -16.15 2.15
N ALA A 424 -10.07 -16.11 0.99
CA ALA A 424 -9.97 -14.92 0.16
C ALA A 424 -11.25 -14.62 -0.62
N GLN A 425 -11.95 -15.66 -1.10
CA GLN A 425 -13.11 -15.50 -2.00
C GLN A 425 -14.22 -14.58 -1.44
N PRO A 426 -14.65 -14.69 -0.16
CA PRO A 426 -15.67 -13.78 0.39
C PRO A 426 -15.26 -12.30 0.37
N VAL A 427 -13.98 -12.01 0.57
CA VAL A 427 -13.43 -10.63 0.54
C VAL A 427 -13.41 -10.11 -0.89
N LEU A 428 -12.98 -10.92 -1.84
CA LEU A 428 -12.93 -10.57 -3.26
C LEU A 428 -14.33 -10.36 -3.86
N ASP A 429 -15.30 -11.16 -3.43
CA ASP A 429 -16.71 -11.02 -3.87
C ASP A 429 -17.38 -9.77 -3.29
N ALA A 430 -16.87 -9.23 -2.16
CA ALA A 430 -17.46 -8.11 -1.43
C ALA A 430 -16.72 -6.77 -1.65
N CYS A 431 -15.94 -6.64 -2.72
CA CYS A 431 -15.13 -5.43 -2.96
C CYS A 431 -15.95 -4.12 -2.90
N ALA A 432 -17.13 -4.08 -3.54
CA ALA A 432 -17.96 -2.87 -3.56
C ALA A 432 -18.47 -2.47 -2.16
N GLU A 433 -18.72 -3.44 -1.28
CA GLU A 433 -19.13 -3.22 0.11
C GLU A 433 -17.96 -2.75 0.97
N LEU A 434 -16.79 -3.36 0.80
CA LEU A 434 -15.58 -2.97 1.52
C LEU A 434 -15.09 -1.58 1.10
N ASP A 435 -15.24 -1.19 -0.16
CA ASP A 435 -14.97 0.18 -0.63
C ASP A 435 -15.91 1.22 0.05
N LYS A 436 -17.19 0.88 0.23
CA LYS A 436 -18.10 1.75 1.00
C LYS A 436 -17.68 1.88 2.47
N LEU A 437 -17.28 0.75 3.09
CA LEU A 437 -16.81 0.74 4.47
C LEU A 437 -15.52 1.56 4.64
N SER A 438 -14.59 1.43 3.73
CA SER A 438 -13.34 2.23 3.76
C SER A 438 -13.61 3.73 3.64
N THR A 439 -14.60 4.11 2.80
CA THR A 439 -15.02 5.50 2.66
C THR A 439 -15.64 6.05 3.95
N LEU A 440 -16.40 5.24 4.69
CA LEU A 440 -16.98 5.64 5.98
C LEU A 440 -15.91 5.88 7.06
N LEU A 441 -14.80 5.12 7.02
CA LEU A 441 -13.69 5.26 7.97
C LEU A 441 -12.80 6.47 7.63
N GLY A 442 -12.74 6.87 6.37
CA GLY A 442 -11.93 7.99 5.88
C GLY A 442 -12.58 9.37 6.01
N GLN A 443 -13.80 9.46 6.55
CA GLN A 443 -14.53 10.71 6.77
C GLN A 443 -14.30 11.26 8.18
#